data_f0a282cf8fcda8ac7049d61468ed01e0
#
_entry.id   f0a282cf8fcda8ac7049d61468ed01e0
#
_cell.length_a   1.000
_cell.length_b   1.000
_cell.length_c   1.000
_cell.angle_alpha   90.00
_cell.angle_beta   90.00
_cell.angle_gamma   90.00
#
_symmetry.space_group_name_H-M   'P 1'
#
loop_
_entity.id
_entity.type
_entity.pdbx_description
1 polymer ?
#
loop_
_entity_poly.entity_id
_entity_poly.type
_entity_poly.pdbx_seq_one_letter_code
_entity_poly.pdbx_strand_id
1 'polypeptide(L)' 'MRNDRWEYKVEELKPGFLYRNMQPEHLAETLNREGVQGWELINVVAMGASMKAFFKRAR' A
#
# COMPACT_ATOMS: atom_id res chain seq x y z
N MET A 1 24.05 -0.84 -11.19
CA MET A 1 23.25 -1.42 -12.25
C MET A 1 21.84 -0.82 -12.23
N ARG A 2 21.36 -0.45 -13.38
CA ARG A 2 20.07 0.19 -13.49
C ARG A 2 18.97 -0.85 -13.55
N ASN A 3 17.88 -0.58 -12.84
CA ASN A 3 16.73 -1.46 -12.82
C ASN A 3 15.64 -0.84 -13.68
N ASP A 4 15.40 -1.44 -14.84
CA ASP A 4 14.42 -0.93 -15.78
C ASP A 4 13.06 -1.59 -15.63
N ARG A 5 12.92 -2.51 -14.69
CA ARG A 5 11.69 -3.27 -14.56
C ARG A 5 11.10 -3.12 -13.19
N TRP A 6 9.78 -3.02 -13.18
CA TRP A 6 9.02 -2.87 -11.94
C TRP A 6 7.89 -3.88 -11.95
N GLU A 7 7.48 -4.29 -10.78
CA GLU A 7 6.22 -5.00 -10.65
C GLU A 7 5.32 -4.20 -9.74
N TYR A 8 4.02 -4.29 -9.97
CA TYR A 8 3.04 -3.47 -9.31
C TYR A 8 2.03 -4.32 -8.57
N LYS A 9 1.52 -3.77 -7.49
CA LYS A 9 0.51 -4.43 -6.68
C LYS A 9 -0.53 -3.40 -6.28
N VAL A 10 -1.80 -3.81 -6.30
CA VAL A 10 -2.90 -2.96 -5.83
C VAL A 10 -3.59 -3.68 -4.70
N GLU A 11 -3.74 -3.00 -3.57
CA GLU A 11 -4.44 -3.55 -2.42
C GLU A 11 -5.66 -2.72 -2.12
N GLU A 12 -6.78 -3.38 -1.88
CA GLU A 12 -8.00 -2.70 -1.51
C GLU A 12 -8.11 -2.63 0.00
N LEU A 13 -8.31 -1.41 0.51
CA LEU A 13 -8.50 -1.16 1.93
C LEU A 13 -9.99 -0.95 2.16
N LYS A 14 -10.63 -1.93 2.77
CA LYS A 14 -12.07 -1.88 2.98
C LYS A 14 -12.42 -0.99 4.15
N PRO A 15 -13.65 -0.44 4.18
CA PRO A 15 -14.04 0.49 5.24
C PRO A 15 -13.86 -0.08 6.64
N GLY A 16 -14.17 -1.36 6.84
CA GLY A 16 -14.00 -1.97 8.16
C GLY A 16 -12.56 -1.95 8.62
N PHE A 17 -11.64 -2.20 7.71
CA PHE A 17 -10.22 -2.14 8.01
C PHE A 17 -9.81 -0.72 8.38
N LEU A 18 -10.29 0.27 7.59
CA LEU A 18 -9.95 1.66 7.84
C LEU A 18 -10.46 2.14 9.19
N TYR A 19 -11.67 1.72 9.56
CA TYR A 19 -12.24 2.12 10.83
C TYR A 19 -11.38 1.69 12.00
N ARG A 20 -10.84 0.47 11.94
CA ARG A 20 -10.03 -0.07 13.02
C ARG A 20 -8.59 0.41 12.98
N ASN A 21 -8.10 0.79 11.80
CA ASN A 21 -6.69 1.05 11.59
C ASN A 21 -6.44 2.46 11.10
N MET A 22 -7.26 3.42 11.52
CA MET A 22 -7.08 4.81 11.11
C MET A 22 -5.99 5.53 11.87
N GLN A 23 -5.50 4.94 12.95
CA GLN A 23 -4.41 5.54 13.70
C GLN A 23 -3.14 5.53 12.85
N PRO A 24 -2.36 6.63 12.86
CA PRO A 24 -1.14 6.67 12.06
C PRO A 24 -0.19 5.51 12.33
N GLU A 25 -0.13 5.06 13.59
CA GLU A 25 0.75 3.95 13.95
C GLU A 25 0.35 2.66 13.24
N HIS A 26 -0.95 2.42 13.16
CA HIS A 26 -1.46 1.19 12.51
C HIS A 26 -1.28 1.25 11.01
N LEU A 27 -1.47 2.44 10.43
CA LEU A 27 -1.24 2.61 9.01
C LEU A 27 0.23 2.40 8.67
N ALA A 28 1.11 2.95 9.51
CA ALA A 28 2.54 2.79 9.30
C ALA A 28 2.95 1.32 9.41
N GLU A 29 2.36 0.58 10.35
CA GLU A 29 2.65 -0.85 10.48
C GLU A 29 2.27 -1.60 9.22
N THR A 30 1.10 -1.27 8.66
CA THR A 30 0.64 -1.91 7.44
C THR A 30 1.60 -1.64 6.29
N LEU A 31 2.01 -0.37 6.14
CA LEU A 31 2.93 0.00 5.09
C LEU A 31 4.31 -0.62 5.29
N ASN A 32 4.77 -0.68 6.54
CA ASN A 32 6.06 -1.27 6.83
C ASN A 32 6.09 -2.77 6.56
N ARG A 33 4.96 -3.44 6.78
CA ARG A 33 4.86 -4.86 6.46
C ARG A 33 5.08 -5.10 4.97
N GLU A 34 4.54 -4.22 4.14
CA GLU A 34 4.76 -4.32 2.71
C GLU A 34 6.19 -3.94 2.36
N GLY A 35 6.73 -2.91 3.05
CA GLY A 35 8.08 -2.46 2.79
C GLY A 35 9.13 -3.52 3.06
N VAL A 36 8.92 -4.35 4.08
CA VAL A 36 9.84 -5.44 4.38
C VAL A 36 9.96 -6.39 3.19
N GLN A 37 8.91 -6.50 2.39
CA GLN A 37 8.91 -7.34 1.21
C GLN A 37 9.39 -6.60 -0.03
N GLY A 38 9.86 -5.40 0.13
CA GLY A 38 10.39 -4.60 -0.97
C GLY A 38 9.37 -3.71 -1.67
N TRP A 39 8.13 -3.68 -1.17
CA TRP A 39 7.10 -2.87 -1.78
C TRP A 39 7.20 -1.42 -1.36
N GLU A 40 7.06 -0.53 -2.32
CA GLU A 40 7.06 0.92 -2.10
C GLU A 40 5.69 1.46 -2.45
N LEU A 41 5.10 2.22 -1.54
CA LEU A 41 3.80 2.83 -1.79
C LEU A 41 3.93 3.97 -2.78
N ILE A 42 3.12 3.93 -3.84
CA ILE A 42 3.08 4.99 -4.82
C ILE A 42 2.00 6.00 -4.46
N ASN A 43 0.79 5.50 -4.22
CA ASN A 43 -0.34 6.38 -4.00
C ASN A 43 -1.49 5.61 -3.40
N VAL A 44 -2.43 6.35 -2.81
CA VAL A 44 -3.67 5.80 -2.28
C VAL A 44 -4.81 6.60 -2.91
N VAL A 45 -5.76 5.89 -3.49
CA VAL A 45 -6.88 6.52 -4.19
C VAL A 45 -8.19 6.08 -3.52
N ALA A 46 -9.01 7.06 -3.17
CA ALA A 46 -10.34 6.78 -2.62
C ALA A 46 -11.31 6.57 -3.77
N MET A 47 -12.05 5.47 -3.72
CA MET A 47 -13.02 5.14 -4.76
C MET A 47 -14.29 4.68 -4.08
N GLY A 48 -15.27 5.57 -4.00
CA GLY A 48 -16.51 5.26 -3.32
C GLY A 48 -16.27 4.95 -1.86
N ALA A 49 -16.72 3.79 -1.41
CA ALA A 49 -16.62 3.39 0.00
C ALA A 49 -15.31 2.69 0.32
N SER A 50 -14.42 2.53 -0.64
CA SER A 50 -13.17 1.84 -0.40
C SER A 50 -12.00 2.70 -0.86
N MET A 51 -10.79 2.26 -0.49
CA MET A 51 -9.58 2.92 -0.93
C MET A 51 -8.66 1.86 -1.53
N LYS A 52 -7.89 2.26 -2.53
CA LYS A 52 -6.94 1.35 -3.16
C LYS A 52 -5.54 1.92 -2.99
N ALA A 53 -4.63 1.08 -2.53
CA ALA A 53 -3.23 1.44 -2.35
C ALA A 53 -2.42 0.79 -3.47
N PHE A 54 -1.62 1.60 -4.13
CA PHE A 54 -0.81 1.16 -5.25
C PHE A 54 0.64 1.08 -4.82
N PHE A 55 1.24 -0.08 -5.05
CA PHE A 55 2.63 -0.32 -4.68
C PHE A 55 3.44 -0.72 -5.90
N LYS A 56 4.73 -0.51 -5.81
CA LYS A 56 5.67 -1.01 -6.81
C LYS A 56 6.89 -1.57 -6.10
N ARG A 57 7.61 -2.43 -6.80
CA ARG A 57 8.92 -2.83 -6.35
C ARG A 57 9.77 -3.24 -7.55
N ALA A 58 11.07 -3.18 -7.38
CA ALA A 58 12.01 -3.57 -8.44
C ALA A 58 11.90 -5.08 -8.69
N ARG A 59 11.92 -5.44 -9.95
CA ARG A 59 11.88 -6.84 -10.36
C ARG A 59 13.25 -7.41 -10.52
#